data_56987c80726fd08a3283b53dafe31d05
#
_entry.id   56987c80726fd08a3283b53dafe31d05
#
_cell.length_a   1.000
_cell.length_b   1.000
_cell.length_c   1.000
_cell.angle_alpha   90.00
_cell.angle_beta   90.00
_cell.angle_gamma   90.00
#
_symmetry.space_group_name_H-M   'P 1'
#
loop_
_entity.id
_entity.type
_entity.pdbx_description
1 polymer ?
#
loop_
_entity_poly.entity_id
_entity_poly.type
_entity_poly.pdbx_seq_one_letter_code
_entity_poly.pdbx_strand_id
1 'polypeptide(L)'
;MDSLFTVVTFLANLFKSIWIFLAAFVSVVVMYILLITVEQGIDVVIHAGEYPERGILAVAAVILWAYLLWYSSRTLSYVRQDKDDRQFLDNYERYTIPTKFYQHLPRFLAYNCFVCCQVAIFNLPTVYAWNTWLVMLSIILHGILYMLLHFYLTGKKPQKTKYGVASLLMISLYGGFILIDAATCGYDLGMNVFYDEPDRHEFWLRVIVVVLFLLQLASVVFFIRRRKKIDETLAANPAAPGYFTRGSRMQHGEDSGPKQWLRHPRYSDLEAPYFKIFNGVSAVAGALYLGAVFNISFSTYMGPLALALLAFGILTGLANVIQVGSIRLGFSVFFILYLIAFIVGYVFRDPYQVRLVKDGPKKHFANRPTPRVYVASWLDKRLEKIRLNEKYASGRDTFDVYIVLSNGGASRAGKWTTSVLSHLQDVSRQRNPADKFGDHILAIAGASGGSVGNCAFYSLLKAELSDDPSFKDRGDYSSHTRDFFHSDFLTFTLGRFLGPDLIRHLVPIDMDDRAAALESLLTRSRDPLLNKYFDSKVTDVFDYTGALPILYITSTKVDDGMPGLISTVQLSVDSKETTS
;
A
#
# COMPACT_ATOMS: atom_id res chain seq x y z
N MET A 1 2.44 35.67 -31.46
CA MET A 1 3.67 35.45 -30.68
C MET A 1 3.40 35.58 -29.18
N ASP A 2 2.66 36.56 -28.70
CA ASP A 2 2.42 36.81 -27.26
C ASP A 2 1.70 35.67 -26.52
N SER A 3 0.75 35.01 -27.16
CA SER A 3 0.02 33.89 -26.58
C SER A 3 0.93 32.65 -26.39
N LEU A 4 1.79 32.34 -27.34
CA LEU A 4 2.74 31.24 -27.25
C LEU A 4 3.79 31.49 -26.17
N PHE A 5 4.32 32.72 -26.10
CA PHE A 5 5.26 33.13 -25.05
C PHE A 5 4.63 33.02 -23.66
N THR A 6 3.38 33.40 -23.49
CA THR A 6 2.64 33.28 -22.24
C THR A 6 2.48 31.81 -21.83
N VAL A 7 2.14 30.93 -22.76
CA VAL A 7 2.02 29.48 -22.50
C VAL A 7 3.37 28.86 -22.12
N VAL A 8 4.43 29.18 -22.85
CA VAL A 8 5.78 28.67 -22.55
C VAL A 8 6.27 29.13 -21.18
N THR A 9 6.04 30.40 -20.85
CA THR A 9 6.40 30.96 -19.53
C THR A 9 5.59 30.30 -18.41
N PHE A 10 4.30 30.05 -18.63
CA PHE A 10 3.46 29.33 -17.68
C PHE A 10 3.96 27.91 -17.44
N LEU A 11 4.24 27.14 -18.50
CA LEU A 11 4.77 25.79 -18.41
C LEU A 11 6.12 25.75 -17.71
N ALA A 12 7.02 26.66 -18.02
CA ALA A 12 8.33 26.76 -17.36
C ALA A 12 8.18 27.03 -15.85
N ASN A 13 7.29 27.93 -15.47
CA ASN A 13 7.01 28.22 -14.05
C ASN A 13 6.34 27.05 -13.35
N LEU A 14 5.43 26.35 -14.04
CA LEU A 14 4.81 25.13 -13.52
C LEU A 14 5.87 24.06 -13.27
N PHE A 15 6.77 23.82 -14.23
CA PHE A 15 7.81 22.82 -14.11
C PHE A 15 8.78 23.12 -12.95
N LYS A 16 9.20 24.38 -12.81
CA LYS A 16 10.00 24.83 -11.66
C LYS A 16 9.28 24.64 -10.34
N SER A 17 7.95 24.88 -10.31
CA SER A 17 7.13 24.69 -9.12
C SER A 17 6.99 23.21 -8.74
N ILE A 18 6.80 22.33 -9.73
CA ILE A 18 6.78 20.88 -9.53
C ILE A 18 8.11 20.41 -8.94
N TRP A 19 9.23 20.93 -9.46
CA TRP A 19 10.56 20.61 -8.94
C TRP A 19 10.76 21.01 -7.46
N ILE A 20 10.22 22.16 -7.07
CA ILE A 20 10.27 22.60 -5.67
C ILE A 20 9.42 21.71 -4.77
N PHE A 21 8.23 21.32 -5.23
CA PHE A 21 7.30 20.46 -4.49
C PHE A 21 7.39 18.99 -4.91
N LEU A 22 8.57 18.55 -5.37
CA LEU A 22 8.74 17.23 -5.96
C LEU A 22 8.26 16.11 -5.03
N ALA A 23 8.57 16.17 -3.74
CA ALA A 23 8.15 15.17 -2.77
C ALA A 23 6.61 15.07 -2.67
N ALA A 24 5.92 16.20 -2.63
CA ALA A 24 4.46 16.24 -2.57
C ALA A 24 3.83 15.78 -3.90
N PHE A 25 4.42 16.19 -5.03
CA PHE A 25 3.95 15.78 -6.36
C PHE A 25 4.13 14.27 -6.56
N VAL A 26 5.31 13.73 -6.27
CA VAL A 26 5.61 12.30 -6.36
C VAL A 26 4.71 11.49 -5.43
N SER A 27 4.49 11.97 -4.21
CA SER A 27 3.57 11.32 -3.26
C SER A 27 2.18 11.12 -3.85
N VAL A 28 1.60 12.15 -4.45
CA VAL A 28 0.27 12.08 -5.07
C VAL A 28 0.28 11.19 -6.32
N VAL A 29 1.25 11.37 -7.22
CA VAL A 29 1.34 10.59 -8.47
C VAL A 29 1.55 9.11 -8.19
N VAL A 30 2.47 8.77 -7.26
CA VAL A 30 2.71 7.37 -6.89
C VAL A 30 1.47 6.74 -6.28
N MET A 31 0.72 7.46 -5.43
CA MET A 31 -0.53 6.93 -4.89
C MET A 31 -1.60 6.72 -5.98
N TYR A 32 -1.71 7.61 -6.97
CA TYR A 32 -2.58 7.37 -8.14
C TYR A 32 -2.19 6.09 -8.88
N ILE A 33 -0.89 5.91 -9.15
CA ILE A 33 -0.39 4.69 -9.81
C ILE A 33 -0.70 3.46 -8.96
N LEU A 34 -0.34 3.48 -7.68
CA LEU A 34 -0.50 2.32 -6.79
C LEU A 34 -1.97 1.92 -6.62
N LEU A 35 -2.88 2.87 -6.42
CA LEU A 35 -4.29 2.55 -6.12
C LEU A 35 -5.14 2.27 -7.37
N ILE A 36 -4.71 2.73 -8.57
CA ILE A 36 -5.52 2.62 -9.79
C ILE A 36 -4.98 1.58 -10.75
N THR A 37 -3.65 1.45 -10.88
CA THR A 37 -3.05 0.60 -11.92
C THR A 37 -2.45 -0.70 -11.38
N VAL A 38 -2.11 -0.75 -10.08
CA VAL A 38 -1.51 -1.93 -9.47
C VAL A 38 -2.61 -2.79 -8.86
N GLU A 39 -2.69 -4.07 -9.25
CA GLU A 39 -3.74 -4.99 -8.78
C GLU A 39 -3.80 -5.10 -7.24
N GLN A 40 -2.64 -5.14 -6.57
CA GLN A 40 -2.58 -5.15 -5.12
C GLN A 40 -3.13 -3.84 -4.50
N GLY A 41 -3.00 -2.71 -5.20
CA GLY A 41 -3.60 -1.44 -4.79
C GLY A 41 -5.12 -1.47 -4.84
N ILE A 42 -5.69 -2.14 -5.84
CA ILE A 42 -7.14 -2.38 -5.95
C ILE A 42 -7.64 -3.17 -4.74
N ASP A 43 -6.93 -4.24 -4.35
CA ASP A 43 -7.27 -5.04 -3.16
C ASP A 43 -7.21 -4.22 -1.87
N VAL A 44 -6.22 -3.33 -1.75
CA VAL A 44 -6.08 -2.42 -0.60
C VAL A 44 -7.29 -1.49 -0.47
N VAL A 45 -7.84 -1.01 -1.59
CA VAL A 45 -9.03 -0.15 -1.59
C VAL A 45 -10.29 -0.95 -1.25
N ILE A 46 -10.46 -2.15 -1.81
CA ILE A 46 -11.59 -3.05 -1.49
C ILE A 46 -11.62 -3.35 0.01
N HIS A 47 -10.46 -3.69 0.59
CA HIS A 47 -10.32 -4.02 2.00
C HIS A 47 -10.74 -2.88 2.96
N ALA A 48 -10.66 -1.61 2.52
CA ALA A 48 -11.15 -0.48 3.30
C ALA A 48 -12.69 -0.45 3.42
N GLY A 49 -13.41 -1.12 2.52
CA GLY A 49 -14.87 -1.25 2.56
C GLY A 49 -15.37 -2.47 3.35
N GLU A 50 -14.50 -3.45 3.68
CA GLU A 50 -14.91 -4.68 4.37
C GLU A 50 -15.48 -4.43 5.77
N TYR A 51 -14.92 -3.44 6.48
CA TYR A 51 -15.32 -3.07 7.83
C TYR A 51 -15.47 -1.56 7.96
N PRO A 52 -16.56 -1.04 8.56
CA PRO A 52 -16.79 0.40 8.72
C PRO A 52 -15.63 1.13 9.42
N GLU A 53 -15.02 0.50 10.42
CA GLU A 53 -13.90 1.06 11.18
C GLU A 53 -12.65 1.26 10.30
N ARG A 54 -12.37 0.35 9.36
CA ARG A 54 -11.26 0.51 8.40
C ARG A 54 -11.52 1.65 7.42
N GLY A 55 -12.76 1.81 6.97
CA GLY A 55 -13.19 2.96 6.17
C GLY A 55 -12.99 4.29 6.89
N ILE A 56 -13.38 4.35 8.16
CA ILE A 56 -13.17 5.55 9.01
C ILE A 56 -11.68 5.86 9.16
N LEU A 57 -10.85 4.84 9.44
CA LEU A 57 -9.40 5.01 9.57
C LEU A 57 -8.76 5.44 8.25
N ALA A 58 -9.22 4.90 7.12
CA ALA A 58 -8.76 5.32 5.79
C ALA A 58 -9.11 6.79 5.52
N VAL A 59 -10.33 7.23 5.81
CA VAL A 59 -10.74 8.64 5.68
C VAL A 59 -9.91 9.55 6.58
N ALA A 60 -9.67 9.15 7.85
CA ALA A 60 -8.81 9.90 8.75
C ALA A 60 -7.37 9.99 8.23
N ALA A 61 -6.85 8.91 7.66
CA ALA A 61 -5.52 8.88 7.06
C ALA A 61 -5.42 9.78 5.81
N VAL A 62 -6.46 9.85 4.96
CA VAL A 62 -6.53 10.80 3.83
C VAL A 62 -6.47 12.24 4.32
N ILE A 63 -7.21 12.58 5.38
CA ILE A 63 -7.17 13.91 5.99
C ILE A 63 -5.77 14.24 6.49
N LEU A 64 -5.14 13.30 7.20
CA LEU A 64 -3.77 13.47 7.69
C LEU A 64 -2.77 13.62 6.55
N TRP A 65 -2.85 12.78 5.52
CA TRP A 65 -2.00 12.88 4.33
C TRP A 65 -2.14 14.23 3.65
N ALA A 66 -3.37 14.66 3.34
CA ALA A 66 -3.64 15.95 2.73
C ALA A 66 -3.14 17.13 3.59
N TYR A 67 -3.34 17.06 4.91
CA TYR A 67 -2.91 18.11 5.85
C TYR A 67 -1.39 18.18 5.97
N LEU A 68 -0.71 17.04 6.17
CA LEU A 68 0.75 16.96 6.28
C LEU A 68 1.41 17.42 4.99
N LEU A 69 0.93 16.94 3.84
CA LEU A 69 1.40 17.35 2.53
C LEU A 69 1.25 18.85 2.31
N TRP A 70 0.05 19.39 2.57
CA TRP A 70 -0.22 20.81 2.36
C TRP A 70 0.64 21.70 3.25
N TYR A 71 0.66 21.40 4.56
CA TYR A 71 1.33 22.31 5.51
C TYR A 71 2.86 22.23 5.40
N SER A 72 3.43 21.05 5.20
CA SER A 72 4.87 20.89 4.99
C SER A 72 5.34 21.58 3.69
N SER A 73 4.59 21.42 2.60
CA SER A 73 4.86 22.11 1.33
C SER A 73 4.71 23.63 1.46
N ARG A 74 3.78 24.09 2.27
CA ARG A 74 3.63 25.51 2.58
C ARG A 74 4.84 26.06 3.35
N THR A 75 5.36 25.32 4.32
CA THR A 75 6.58 25.67 5.05
C THR A 75 7.76 25.78 4.09
N LEU A 76 7.89 24.81 3.18
CA LEU A 76 8.90 24.82 2.12
C LEU A 76 8.77 26.05 1.21
N SER A 77 7.53 26.40 0.80
CA SER A 77 7.26 27.62 0.02
C SER A 77 7.77 28.87 0.70
N TYR A 78 7.52 28.96 2.00
CA TYR A 78 7.91 30.10 2.82
C TYR A 78 9.43 30.29 2.85
N VAL A 79 10.15 29.19 3.15
CA VAL A 79 11.61 29.22 3.22
C VAL A 79 12.24 29.48 1.84
N ARG A 80 11.64 28.98 0.77
CA ARG A 80 12.12 29.21 -0.59
C ARG A 80 11.94 30.65 -1.04
N GLN A 81 10.79 31.25 -0.78
CA GLN A 81 10.54 32.66 -1.09
C GLN A 81 11.46 33.60 -0.32
N ASP A 82 11.71 33.34 0.96
CA ASP A 82 12.67 34.12 1.75
C ASP A 82 14.07 34.08 1.19
N LYS A 83 14.49 32.93 0.62
CA LYS A 83 15.76 32.80 -0.10
C LYS A 83 15.76 33.58 -1.43
N ASP A 84 14.70 33.44 -2.21
CA ASP A 84 14.56 34.09 -3.51
C ASP A 84 14.53 35.62 -3.33
N ASP A 85 13.86 36.16 -2.31
CA ASP A 85 13.82 37.58 -1.98
C ASP A 85 15.21 38.13 -1.59
N ARG A 86 16.04 37.33 -0.93
CA ARG A 86 17.42 37.72 -0.60
C ARG A 86 18.33 37.72 -1.82
N GLN A 87 18.19 36.73 -2.71
CA GLN A 87 18.94 36.66 -3.97
C GLN A 87 18.50 37.75 -4.97
N PHE A 88 17.25 38.21 -4.84
CA PHE A 88 16.68 39.25 -5.69
C PHE A 88 17.31 40.63 -5.50
N LEU A 89 17.88 40.90 -4.33
CA LEU A 89 18.61 42.15 -4.07
C LEU A 89 19.94 42.23 -4.87
N ASP A 90 20.48 41.07 -5.27
CA ASP A 90 21.77 41.00 -5.97
C ASP A 90 21.66 40.76 -7.49
N ASN A 91 20.59 40.12 -7.99
CA ASN A 91 20.42 39.77 -9.41
C ASN A 91 18.93 39.77 -9.86
N TYR A 92 18.51 40.89 -10.42
CA TYR A 92 17.16 41.12 -10.91
C TYR A 92 16.76 40.19 -12.07
N GLU A 93 15.54 39.62 -12.01
CA GLU A 93 14.69 39.12 -13.10
C GLU A 93 14.76 37.67 -13.59
N ARG A 94 15.75 36.86 -13.36
CA ARG A 94 15.86 35.61 -14.14
C ARG A 94 15.20 34.35 -13.55
N TYR A 95 14.87 34.27 -12.24
CA TYR A 95 14.54 32.98 -11.63
C TYR A 95 13.39 32.91 -10.60
N THR A 96 12.64 33.98 -10.41
CA THR A 96 11.54 34.01 -9.45
C THR A 96 10.29 33.34 -10.01
N ILE A 97 9.80 32.33 -9.30
CA ILE A 97 8.50 31.73 -9.59
C ILE A 97 7.40 32.67 -9.07
N PRO A 98 6.37 32.98 -9.86
CA PRO A 98 5.29 33.83 -9.40
C PRO A 98 4.69 33.32 -8.07
N THR A 99 4.46 34.22 -7.12
CA THR A 99 3.90 33.93 -5.79
C THR A 99 2.62 33.06 -5.84
N LYS A 100 1.84 33.19 -6.90
CA LYS A 100 0.64 32.40 -7.15
C LYS A 100 0.91 30.88 -7.18
N PHE A 101 2.02 30.45 -7.80
CA PHE A 101 2.38 29.03 -7.86
C PHE A 101 2.73 28.48 -6.48
N TYR A 102 3.47 29.21 -5.67
CA TYR A 102 3.78 28.82 -4.29
C TYR A 102 2.53 28.68 -3.41
N GLN A 103 1.48 29.43 -3.70
CA GLN A 103 0.24 29.41 -2.93
C GLN A 103 -0.74 28.34 -3.39
N HIS A 104 -0.84 28.12 -4.69
CA HIS A 104 -1.87 27.27 -5.27
C HIS A 104 -1.47 25.80 -5.39
N LEU A 105 -0.22 25.51 -5.79
CA LEU A 105 0.19 24.13 -6.05
C LEU A 105 0.11 23.23 -4.80
N PRO A 106 0.57 23.63 -3.59
CA PRO A 106 0.38 22.82 -2.40
C PRO A 106 -1.09 22.54 -2.04
N ARG A 107 -1.98 23.51 -2.29
CA ARG A 107 -3.42 23.35 -2.05
C ARG A 107 -4.04 22.40 -3.05
N PHE A 108 -3.66 22.52 -4.31
CA PHE A 108 -4.12 21.65 -5.38
C PHE A 108 -3.66 20.20 -5.17
N LEU A 109 -2.41 20.00 -4.74
CA LEU A 109 -1.91 18.68 -4.41
C LEU A 109 -2.65 18.06 -3.22
N ALA A 110 -2.90 18.82 -2.15
CA ALA A 110 -3.67 18.36 -1.01
C ALA A 110 -5.13 18.03 -1.37
N TYR A 111 -5.74 18.83 -2.24
CA TYR A 111 -7.06 18.55 -2.81
C TYR A 111 -7.06 17.21 -3.58
N ASN A 112 -6.01 16.93 -4.33
CA ASN A 112 -5.85 15.70 -5.09
C ASN A 112 -5.67 14.45 -4.21
N CYS A 113 -5.30 14.57 -2.94
CA CYS A 113 -5.30 13.43 -2.02
C CYS A 113 -6.70 12.82 -1.86
N PHE A 114 -7.73 13.67 -1.76
CA PHE A 114 -9.13 13.21 -1.70
C PHE A 114 -9.60 12.65 -3.04
N VAL A 115 -9.27 13.33 -4.15
CA VAL A 115 -9.62 12.87 -5.51
C VAL A 115 -9.01 11.51 -5.80
N CYS A 116 -7.75 11.28 -5.44
CA CYS A 116 -7.04 10.03 -5.64
C CYS A 116 -7.83 8.83 -5.06
N CYS A 117 -8.26 8.94 -3.80
CA CYS A 117 -9.02 7.88 -3.14
C CYS A 117 -10.42 7.69 -3.73
N GLN A 118 -11.12 8.78 -4.12
CA GLN A 118 -12.41 8.70 -4.81
C GLN A 118 -12.28 7.96 -6.14
N VAL A 119 -11.32 8.37 -6.95
CA VAL A 119 -11.10 7.80 -8.28
C VAL A 119 -10.63 6.35 -8.20
N ALA A 120 -9.87 5.98 -7.15
CA ALA A 120 -9.52 4.60 -6.89
C ALA A 120 -10.77 3.73 -6.64
N ILE A 121 -11.76 4.23 -5.89
CA ILE A 121 -13.04 3.53 -5.68
C ILE A 121 -13.86 3.45 -6.98
N PHE A 122 -13.87 4.49 -7.81
CA PHE A 122 -14.56 4.44 -9.12
C PHE A 122 -13.97 3.40 -10.07
N ASN A 123 -12.68 3.12 -9.95
CA ASN A 123 -12.00 2.10 -10.75
C ASN A 123 -12.29 0.67 -10.30
N LEU A 124 -12.90 0.47 -9.11
CA LEU A 124 -13.17 -0.88 -8.61
C LEU A 124 -14.21 -1.60 -9.48
N PRO A 125 -13.89 -2.83 -9.95
CA PRO A 125 -14.81 -3.61 -10.80
C PRO A 125 -16.14 -3.95 -10.10
N THR A 126 -16.10 -4.08 -8.79
CA THR A 126 -17.26 -4.44 -7.96
C THR A 126 -18.18 -3.26 -7.64
N VAL A 127 -17.71 -2.01 -7.74
CA VAL A 127 -18.50 -0.83 -7.30
C VAL A 127 -18.99 -0.01 -8.49
N TYR A 128 -18.08 0.53 -9.30
CA TYR A 128 -18.41 1.39 -10.44
C TYR A 128 -17.87 0.88 -11.77
N ALA A 129 -16.81 0.08 -11.75
CA ALA A 129 -16.16 -0.51 -12.92
C ALA A 129 -15.82 0.52 -14.03
N TRP A 130 -15.42 1.74 -13.63
CA TRP A 130 -15.08 2.77 -14.60
C TRP A 130 -13.81 2.39 -15.35
N ASN A 131 -13.85 2.53 -16.65
CA ASN A 131 -12.67 2.32 -17.47
C ASN A 131 -11.67 3.49 -17.31
N THR A 132 -10.45 3.30 -17.77
CA THR A 132 -9.35 4.27 -17.66
C THR A 132 -9.71 5.66 -18.19
N TRP A 133 -10.54 5.76 -19.25
CA TRP A 133 -10.96 7.04 -19.82
C TRP A 133 -11.91 7.80 -18.91
N LEU A 134 -12.87 7.11 -18.28
CA LEU A 134 -13.79 7.72 -17.31
C LEU A 134 -13.04 8.15 -16.05
N VAL A 135 -12.09 7.36 -15.60
CA VAL A 135 -11.20 7.69 -14.50
C VAL A 135 -10.40 8.95 -14.80
N MET A 136 -9.76 9.04 -15.98
CA MET A 136 -9.03 10.25 -16.40
C MET A 136 -9.94 11.47 -16.55
N LEU A 137 -11.13 11.30 -17.14
CA LEU A 137 -12.12 12.36 -17.25
C LEU A 137 -12.54 12.87 -15.87
N SER A 138 -12.75 11.99 -14.90
CA SER A 138 -13.08 12.36 -13.53
C SER A 138 -11.98 13.22 -12.90
N ILE A 139 -10.70 12.85 -13.06
CA ILE A 139 -9.57 13.64 -12.54
C ILE A 139 -9.58 15.05 -13.14
N ILE A 140 -9.81 15.17 -14.45
CA ILE A 140 -9.91 16.47 -15.15
C ILE A 140 -11.07 17.29 -14.62
N LEU A 141 -12.26 16.68 -14.46
CA LEU A 141 -13.45 17.36 -13.94
C LEU A 141 -13.23 17.86 -12.51
N HIS A 142 -12.56 17.08 -11.65
CA HIS A 142 -12.19 17.55 -10.32
C HIS A 142 -11.21 18.73 -10.36
N GLY A 143 -10.25 18.72 -11.30
CA GLY A 143 -9.36 19.86 -11.53
C GLY A 143 -10.13 21.13 -11.94
N ILE A 144 -11.10 20.98 -12.85
CA ILE A 144 -11.99 22.09 -13.28
C ILE A 144 -12.82 22.58 -12.08
N LEU A 145 -13.40 21.69 -11.29
CA LEU A 145 -14.16 22.04 -10.09
C LEU A 145 -13.32 22.85 -9.09
N TYR A 146 -12.06 22.43 -8.85
CA TYR A 146 -11.13 23.19 -8.01
C TYR A 146 -10.94 24.63 -8.53
N MET A 147 -10.71 24.80 -9.83
CA MET A 147 -10.53 26.11 -10.47
C MET A 147 -11.79 26.97 -10.36
N LEU A 148 -12.96 26.40 -10.64
CA LEU A 148 -14.24 27.10 -10.54
C LEU A 148 -14.52 27.59 -9.11
N LEU A 149 -14.36 26.71 -8.12
CA LEU A 149 -14.48 27.04 -6.70
C LEU A 149 -13.49 28.12 -6.29
N HIS A 150 -12.26 28.05 -6.75
CA HIS A 150 -11.25 29.05 -6.47
C HIS A 150 -11.69 30.43 -7.00
N PHE A 151 -12.08 30.54 -8.28
CA PHE A 151 -12.53 31.79 -8.87
C PHE A 151 -13.83 32.30 -8.26
N TYR A 152 -14.76 31.42 -7.87
CA TYR A 152 -15.96 31.77 -7.14
C TYR A 152 -15.65 32.44 -5.80
N LEU A 153 -14.75 31.84 -5.03
CA LEU A 153 -14.45 32.30 -3.67
C LEU A 153 -13.52 33.52 -3.62
N THR A 154 -12.69 33.72 -4.66
CA THR A 154 -11.73 34.85 -4.74
C THR A 154 -12.12 35.97 -5.71
N GLY A 155 -13.03 35.73 -6.65
CA GLY A 155 -13.39 36.66 -7.73
C GLY A 155 -14.17 37.90 -7.27
N LYS A 156 -14.09 38.96 -8.13
CA LYS A 156 -14.90 40.18 -7.97
C LYS A 156 -16.32 39.97 -8.52
N LYS A 157 -17.26 40.81 -8.09
CA LYS A 157 -18.69 40.66 -8.39
C LYS A 157 -18.98 40.61 -9.89
N PRO A 158 -19.12 40.56 -10.88
CA PRO A 158 -19.80 39.82 -11.95
C PRO A 158 -19.16 38.45 -12.24
N GLN A 159 -17.86 38.31 -12.12
CA GLN A 159 -17.18 37.03 -12.32
C GLN A 159 -17.54 35.98 -11.26
N LYS A 160 -17.74 36.44 -10.01
CA LYS A 160 -18.11 35.59 -8.88
C LYS A 160 -19.44 34.87 -9.12
N THR A 161 -20.45 35.56 -9.67
CA THR A 161 -21.74 34.94 -9.96
C THR A 161 -21.62 33.86 -11.03
N LYS A 162 -20.92 34.16 -12.14
CA LYS A 162 -20.71 33.19 -13.23
C LYS A 162 -20.04 31.91 -12.76
N TYR A 163 -18.92 32.02 -12.04
CA TYR A 163 -18.19 30.88 -11.52
C TYR A 163 -18.93 30.15 -10.38
N GLY A 164 -19.76 30.89 -9.61
CA GLY A 164 -20.62 30.33 -8.59
C GLY A 164 -21.68 29.40 -9.16
N VAL A 165 -22.37 29.85 -10.21
CA VAL A 165 -23.39 29.02 -10.90
C VAL A 165 -22.74 27.77 -11.49
N ALA A 166 -21.61 27.91 -12.18
CA ALA A 166 -20.88 26.77 -12.75
C ALA A 166 -20.40 25.78 -11.68
N SER A 167 -19.87 26.30 -10.56
CA SER A 167 -19.43 25.43 -9.43
C SER A 167 -20.62 24.69 -8.82
N LEU A 168 -21.74 25.42 -8.59
CA LEU A 168 -22.94 24.81 -8.02
C LEU A 168 -23.52 23.74 -8.93
N LEU A 169 -23.55 24.00 -10.24
CA LEU A 169 -24.01 23.02 -11.22
C LEU A 169 -23.14 21.74 -11.18
N MET A 170 -21.82 21.88 -11.19
CA MET A 170 -20.92 20.72 -11.12
C MET A 170 -21.06 19.96 -9.78
N ILE A 171 -21.18 20.68 -8.66
CA ILE A 171 -21.40 20.05 -7.35
C ILE A 171 -22.74 19.31 -7.34
N SER A 172 -23.81 19.91 -7.88
CA SER A 172 -25.13 19.29 -7.92
C SER A 172 -25.15 18.05 -8.82
N LEU A 173 -24.54 18.12 -10.00
CA LEU A 173 -24.50 16.97 -10.91
C LEU A 173 -23.64 15.83 -10.35
N TYR A 174 -22.42 16.12 -9.96
CA TYR A 174 -21.49 15.11 -9.47
C TYR A 174 -21.87 14.62 -8.06
N GLY A 175 -22.11 15.54 -7.13
CA GLY A 175 -22.54 15.22 -5.77
C GLY A 175 -23.92 14.56 -5.74
N GLY A 176 -24.84 15.01 -6.62
CA GLY A 176 -26.13 14.36 -6.80
C GLY A 176 -26.00 12.92 -7.28
N PHE A 177 -25.15 12.69 -8.29
CA PHE A 177 -24.86 11.34 -8.78
C PHE A 177 -24.38 10.40 -7.67
N ILE A 178 -23.32 10.76 -6.94
CA ILE A 178 -22.75 9.90 -5.89
C ILE A 178 -23.69 9.70 -4.68
N LEU A 179 -24.51 10.73 -4.35
CA LEU A 179 -25.50 10.64 -3.27
C LEU A 179 -26.66 9.72 -3.65
N ILE A 180 -27.20 9.85 -4.86
CA ILE A 180 -28.29 9.00 -5.35
C ILE A 180 -27.79 7.55 -5.43
N ASP A 181 -26.59 7.32 -5.98
CA ASP A 181 -26.00 5.99 -6.10
C ASP A 181 -25.80 5.33 -4.72
N ALA A 182 -25.26 6.05 -3.75
CA ALA A 182 -25.11 5.54 -2.39
C ALA A 182 -26.47 5.27 -1.71
N ALA A 183 -27.47 6.13 -1.95
CA ALA A 183 -28.80 5.99 -1.38
C ALA A 183 -29.57 4.80 -1.99
N THR A 184 -29.47 4.59 -3.31
CA THR A 184 -30.09 3.43 -3.98
C THR A 184 -29.47 2.12 -3.52
N CYS A 185 -28.15 2.05 -3.44
CA CYS A 185 -27.46 0.88 -2.90
C CYS A 185 -27.87 0.60 -1.44
N GLY A 186 -27.99 1.63 -0.61
CA GLY A 186 -28.46 1.49 0.78
C GLY A 186 -29.93 1.05 0.88
N TYR A 187 -30.78 1.52 -0.04
CA TYR A 187 -32.18 1.11 -0.11
C TYR A 187 -32.29 -0.38 -0.50
N ASP A 188 -31.58 -0.80 -1.53
CA ASP A 188 -31.54 -2.20 -1.98
C ASP A 188 -31.04 -3.13 -0.87
N LEU A 189 -30.01 -2.72 -0.14
CA LEU A 189 -29.49 -3.46 1.02
C LEU A 189 -30.51 -3.55 2.16
N GLY A 190 -31.27 -2.46 2.42
CA GLY A 190 -32.31 -2.43 3.47
C GLY A 190 -33.56 -3.26 3.14
N MET A 191 -33.92 -3.38 1.86
CA MET A 191 -35.06 -4.18 1.41
C MET A 191 -34.73 -5.68 1.35
N ASN A 192 -33.48 -6.05 1.20
CA ASN A 192 -33.02 -7.42 1.07
C ASN A 192 -32.23 -7.85 2.32
N VAL A 193 -32.93 -8.12 3.41
CA VAL A 193 -32.36 -8.59 4.70
C VAL A 193 -31.58 -9.91 4.56
N PHE A 194 -31.67 -10.58 3.41
CA PHE A 194 -31.07 -11.88 3.12
C PHE A 194 -29.88 -11.84 2.17
N TYR A 195 -29.37 -10.64 1.80
CA TYR A 195 -28.22 -10.54 0.91
C TYR A 195 -26.89 -10.77 1.62
N ASP A 196 -26.03 -11.54 0.95
CA ASP A 196 -24.69 -11.93 1.35
C ASP A 196 -23.76 -10.72 1.62
N GLU A 197 -22.72 -10.93 2.44
CA GLU A 197 -21.70 -9.96 2.85
C GLU A 197 -21.09 -9.06 1.74
N PRO A 198 -21.01 -9.46 0.43
CA PRO A 198 -20.44 -8.61 -0.63
C PRO A 198 -21.11 -7.26 -0.79
N ASP A 199 -22.43 -7.20 -0.75
CA ASP A 199 -23.19 -5.97 -1.02
C ASP A 199 -22.98 -4.89 0.06
N ARG A 200 -22.70 -5.32 1.29
CA ARG A 200 -22.39 -4.42 2.39
C ARG A 200 -21.07 -3.68 2.18
N HIS A 201 -20.06 -4.34 1.59
CA HIS A 201 -18.77 -3.71 1.28
C HIS A 201 -18.91 -2.61 0.23
N GLU A 202 -19.70 -2.85 -0.79
CA GLU A 202 -19.96 -1.88 -1.85
C GLU A 202 -20.67 -0.63 -1.31
N PHE A 203 -21.64 -0.81 -0.44
CA PHE A 203 -22.34 0.30 0.21
C PHE A 203 -21.36 1.18 1.00
N TRP A 204 -20.49 0.59 1.83
CA TRP A 204 -19.51 1.36 2.60
C TRP A 204 -18.53 2.11 1.71
N LEU A 205 -18.08 1.53 0.61
CA LEU A 205 -17.21 2.21 -0.36
C LEU A 205 -17.91 3.41 -1.00
N ARG A 206 -19.21 3.30 -1.34
CA ARG A 206 -20.01 4.44 -1.84
C ARG A 206 -20.16 5.54 -0.77
N VAL A 207 -20.40 5.17 0.48
CA VAL A 207 -20.43 6.13 1.59
C VAL A 207 -19.08 6.86 1.74
N ILE A 208 -17.97 6.13 1.65
CA ILE A 208 -16.63 6.72 1.71
C ILE A 208 -16.43 7.74 0.57
N VAL A 209 -16.88 7.48 -0.66
CA VAL A 209 -16.82 8.43 -1.78
C VAL A 209 -17.57 9.72 -1.44
N VAL A 210 -18.79 9.62 -0.89
CA VAL A 210 -19.58 10.79 -0.48
C VAL A 210 -18.83 11.60 0.58
N VAL A 211 -18.31 10.94 1.60
CA VAL A 211 -17.55 11.60 2.68
C VAL A 211 -16.29 12.28 2.14
N LEU A 212 -15.54 11.60 1.29
CA LEU A 212 -14.33 12.17 0.66
C LEU A 212 -14.66 13.38 -0.21
N PHE A 213 -15.78 13.34 -0.95
CA PHE A 213 -16.22 14.48 -1.76
C PHE A 213 -16.59 15.70 -0.89
N LEU A 214 -17.31 15.49 0.21
CA LEU A 214 -17.63 16.57 1.15
C LEU A 214 -16.37 17.16 1.79
N LEU A 215 -15.42 16.31 2.19
CA LEU A 215 -14.12 16.74 2.76
C LEU A 215 -13.28 17.49 1.73
N GLN A 216 -13.29 17.05 0.48
CA GLN A 216 -12.66 17.71 -0.65
C GLN A 216 -13.18 19.15 -0.81
N LEU A 217 -14.50 19.35 -0.83
CA LEU A 217 -15.11 20.67 -0.90
C LEU A 217 -14.78 21.53 0.34
N ALA A 218 -14.87 20.93 1.53
CA ALA A 218 -14.53 21.59 2.78
C ALA A 218 -13.06 22.06 2.80
N SER A 219 -12.14 21.27 2.26
CA SER A 219 -10.72 21.64 2.18
C SER A 219 -10.49 22.91 1.34
N VAL A 220 -11.15 23.02 0.19
CA VAL A 220 -11.06 24.22 -0.67
C VAL A 220 -11.60 25.45 0.05
N VAL A 221 -12.78 25.31 0.68
CA VAL A 221 -13.38 26.40 1.46
C VAL A 221 -12.46 26.81 2.62
N PHE A 222 -11.89 25.85 3.34
CA PHE A 222 -10.94 26.10 4.42
C PHE A 222 -9.71 26.87 3.94
N PHE A 223 -9.05 26.42 2.87
CA PHE A 223 -7.86 27.06 2.34
C PHE A 223 -8.11 28.51 1.92
N ILE A 224 -9.26 28.77 1.29
CA ILE A 224 -9.58 30.10 0.76
C ILE A 224 -10.04 31.03 1.87
N ARG A 225 -10.92 30.59 2.78
CA ARG A 225 -11.37 31.39 3.93
C ARG A 225 -10.20 31.77 4.84
N ARG A 226 -9.31 30.83 5.10
CA ARG A 226 -8.11 31.08 5.89
C ARG A 226 -7.24 32.15 5.23
N ARG A 227 -7.03 32.07 3.92
CA ARG A 227 -6.29 33.08 3.17
C ARG A 227 -6.95 34.44 3.27
N LYS A 228 -8.26 34.51 3.04
CA LYS A 228 -9.02 35.76 3.12
C LYS A 228 -8.89 36.41 4.51
N LYS A 229 -9.00 35.63 5.58
CA LYS A 229 -8.81 36.12 6.95
C LYS A 229 -7.40 36.71 7.17
N ILE A 230 -6.36 36.09 6.62
CA ILE A 230 -5.00 36.61 6.70
C ILE A 230 -4.90 37.93 5.94
N ASP A 231 -5.42 38.00 4.71
CA ASP A 231 -5.39 39.22 3.89
C ASP A 231 -6.17 40.38 4.55
N GLU A 232 -7.31 40.11 5.18
CA GLU A 232 -8.09 41.08 5.95
C GLU A 232 -7.33 41.58 7.18
N THR A 233 -6.66 40.69 7.91
CA THR A 233 -5.88 41.10 9.08
C THR A 233 -4.65 41.93 8.69
N LEU A 234 -4.01 41.63 7.56
CA LEU A 234 -2.92 42.44 7.01
C LEU A 234 -3.39 43.81 6.51
N ALA A 235 -4.59 43.89 5.92
CA ALA A 235 -5.16 45.14 5.49
C ALA A 235 -5.53 46.04 6.68
N ALA A 236 -6.00 45.44 7.78
CA ALA A 236 -6.35 46.18 9.01
C ALA A 236 -5.11 46.67 9.80
N ASN A 237 -3.96 45.98 9.64
CA ASN A 237 -2.71 46.35 10.29
C ASN A 237 -1.53 46.24 9.31
N PRO A 238 -1.29 47.30 8.49
CA PRO A 238 -0.20 47.28 7.49
C PRO A 238 1.19 47.12 8.06
N ALA A 239 1.39 47.41 9.36
CA ALA A 239 2.65 47.20 10.07
C ALA A 239 2.84 45.75 10.56
N ALA A 240 1.80 44.91 10.56
CA ALA A 240 1.90 43.51 10.90
C ALA A 240 2.79 42.78 9.86
N PRO A 241 3.73 41.95 10.29
CA PRO A 241 4.55 41.18 9.37
C PRO A 241 3.65 40.25 8.56
N GLY A 242 3.51 40.54 7.27
CA GLY A 242 2.74 39.73 6.34
C GLY A 242 3.35 38.36 6.18
N TYR A 243 2.51 37.40 5.83
CA TYR A 243 2.92 36.00 5.63
C TYR A 243 4.00 35.83 4.55
N PHE A 244 3.96 36.71 3.55
CA PHE A 244 4.86 36.80 2.42
C PHE A 244 5.19 38.27 2.07
N THR A 245 5.10 39.19 3.00
CA THR A 245 5.46 40.59 2.76
C THR A 245 6.92 40.82 3.17
N ARG A 246 7.57 41.76 2.47
CA ARG A 246 8.93 42.20 2.72
C ARG A 246 9.30 42.50 4.19
N GLY A 247 8.32 42.63 5.08
CA GLY A 247 8.49 42.92 6.50
C GLY A 247 8.65 41.69 7.39
N SER A 248 8.42 40.46 6.91
CA SER A 248 8.73 39.25 7.66
C SER A 248 10.19 38.80 7.50
N ARG A 249 11.05 39.74 7.10
CA ARG A 249 12.52 39.54 7.21
C ARG A 249 12.79 39.06 8.62
N MET A 250 13.40 37.88 8.75
CA MET A 250 14.15 37.58 9.95
C MET A 250 14.94 38.88 10.23
N GLN A 251 14.58 39.59 11.30
CA GLN A 251 15.47 40.59 11.82
C GLN A 251 16.79 39.90 12.02
N HIS A 252 17.73 40.15 11.13
CA HIS A 252 19.12 39.78 11.34
C HIS A 252 19.60 40.53 12.54
N GLY A 253 19.39 40.01 13.72
CA GLY A 253 20.29 40.29 14.81
C GLY A 253 21.62 39.75 14.38
N GLU A 254 22.67 40.47 14.64
CA GLU A 254 24.09 40.31 14.28
C GLU A 254 24.74 38.96 14.68
N ASP A 255 23.98 37.93 14.99
CA ASP A 255 24.44 36.59 15.35
C ASP A 255 24.61 35.72 14.10
N SER A 256 25.68 35.89 13.39
CA SER A 256 26.19 35.04 12.30
C SER A 256 26.91 33.77 12.80
N GLY A 257 26.29 33.02 13.70
CA GLY A 257 26.87 31.79 14.25
C GLY A 257 26.21 30.51 13.70
N PRO A 258 26.90 29.33 13.77
CA PRO A 258 26.38 28.04 13.30
C PRO A 258 25.10 27.58 13.99
N LYS A 259 24.63 28.25 15.03
CA LYS A 259 23.35 28.03 15.69
C LYS A 259 22.14 28.57 14.92
N GLN A 260 22.32 29.32 13.84
CA GLN A 260 21.25 29.94 13.06
C GLN A 260 20.35 28.92 12.35
N TRP A 261 20.90 27.80 11.95
CA TRP A 261 20.14 26.73 11.26
C TRP A 261 19.26 25.87 12.20
N LEU A 262 19.53 25.89 13.53
CA LEU A 262 18.70 25.25 14.54
C LEU A 262 17.53 26.13 15.01
N ARG A 263 17.52 27.43 14.68
CA ARG A 263 16.42 28.31 15.05
C ARG A 263 15.25 28.07 14.10
N HIS A 264 14.09 27.75 14.67
CA HIS A 264 12.83 27.67 13.95
C HIS A 264 12.58 28.99 13.18
N PRO A 265 12.00 28.94 11.94
CA PRO A 265 11.57 30.15 11.27
C PRO A 265 10.66 30.91 12.23
N ARG A 266 10.92 32.21 12.44
CA ARG A 266 10.01 33.06 13.21
C ARG A 266 8.75 33.23 12.36
N TYR A 267 7.71 32.45 12.69
CA TYR A 267 6.41 32.65 12.10
C TYR A 267 5.85 33.97 12.64
N SER A 268 5.08 34.68 11.82
CA SER A 268 4.29 35.81 12.29
C SER A 268 3.36 35.34 13.41
N ASP A 269 2.97 36.19 14.33
CA ASP A 269 2.05 35.88 15.42
C ASP A 269 0.75 35.23 14.95
N LEU A 270 0.33 35.50 13.71
CA LEU A 270 -0.81 34.89 13.03
C LEU A 270 -0.58 33.42 12.66
N GLU A 271 0.64 32.99 12.37
CA GLU A 271 0.96 31.63 11.95
C GLU A 271 1.46 30.73 13.09
N ALA A 272 2.02 31.30 14.12
CA ALA A 272 2.56 30.56 15.24
C ALA A 272 1.59 29.52 15.85
N PRO A 273 0.30 29.81 16.08
CA PRO A 273 -0.66 28.82 16.59
C PRO A 273 -0.90 27.69 15.58
N TYR A 274 -1.00 27.97 14.28
CA TYR A 274 -1.20 26.94 13.27
C TYR A 274 0.02 26.02 13.13
N PHE A 275 1.22 26.57 13.30
CA PHE A 275 2.44 25.78 13.30
C PHE A 275 2.53 24.86 14.52
N LYS A 276 2.11 25.33 15.69
CA LYS A 276 2.02 24.48 16.90
C LYS A 276 1.03 23.32 16.68
N ILE A 277 -0.14 23.60 16.09
CA ILE A 277 -1.11 22.57 15.73
C ILE A 277 -0.50 21.58 14.72
N PHE A 278 0.18 22.07 13.69
CA PHE A 278 0.85 21.20 12.72
C PHE A 278 1.88 20.27 13.37
N ASN A 279 2.71 20.81 14.27
CA ASN A 279 3.69 20.00 15.01
C ASN A 279 3.01 18.94 15.89
N GLY A 280 1.92 19.30 16.56
CA GLY A 280 1.13 18.37 17.36
C GLY A 280 0.52 17.26 16.52
N VAL A 281 -0.13 17.61 15.40
CA VAL A 281 -0.71 16.64 14.45
C VAL A 281 0.38 15.76 13.85
N SER A 282 1.54 16.33 13.47
CA SER A 282 2.67 15.56 12.94
C SER A 282 3.23 14.58 13.96
N ALA A 283 3.31 14.98 15.24
CA ALA A 283 3.77 14.10 16.31
C ALA A 283 2.79 12.94 16.54
N VAL A 284 1.49 13.22 16.57
CA VAL A 284 0.45 12.16 16.69
C VAL A 284 0.49 11.23 15.47
N ALA A 285 0.53 11.78 14.26
CA ALA A 285 0.61 10.97 13.04
C ALA A 285 1.88 10.10 13.03
N GLY A 286 3.03 10.65 13.45
CA GLY A 286 4.29 9.92 13.60
C GLY A 286 4.19 8.80 14.63
N ALA A 287 3.57 9.05 15.78
CA ALA A 287 3.36 8.04 16.82
C ALA A 287 2.44 6.90 16.34
N LEU A 288 1.33 7.22 15.64
CA LEU A 288 0.46 6.23 15.03
C LEU A 288 1.19 5.39 13.98
N TYR A 289 1.99 6.04 13.14
CA TYR A 289 2.78 5.35 12.13
C TYR A 289 3.82 4.41 12.74
N LEU A 290 4.60 4.88 13.71
CA LEU A 290 5.58 4.05 14.41
C LEU A 290 4.89 2.90 15.16
N GLY A 291 3.75 3.16 15.81
CA GLY A 291 2.94 2.11 16.43
C GLY A 291 2.56 1.01 15.44
N ALA A 292 2.10 1.39 14.24
CA ALA A 292 1.74 0.43 13.19
C ALA A 292 2.96 -0.31 12.61
N VAL A 293 4.11 0.36 12.48
CA VAL A 293 5.35 -0.26 11.97
C VAL A 293 5.89 -1.32 12.94
N PHE A 294 5.71 -1.15 14.25
CA PHE A 294 6.31 -2.04 15.26
C PHE A 294 5.34 -2.99 15.96
N ASN A 295 4.03 -2.81 15.78
CA ASN A 295 3.01 -3.65 16.42
C ASN A 295 2.08 -4.28 15.38
N ILE A 296 2.10 -5.62 15.27
CA ILE A 296 1.29 -6.40 14.33
C ILE A 296 -0.21 -6.14 14.53
N SER A 297 -0.70 -6.24 15.77
CA SER A 297 -2.13 -6.10 16.05
C SER A 297 -2.65 -4.71 15.73
N PHE A 298 -1.86 -3.67 16.05
CA PHE A 298 -2.22 -2.30 15.72
C PHE A 298 -2.17 -2.05 14.22
N SER A 299 -1.17 -2.62 13.53
CA SER A 299 -1.06 -2.55 12.07
C SER A 299 -2.28 -3.17 11.37
N THR A 300 -2.62 -4.41 11.71
CA THR A 300 -3.76 -5.13 11.11
C THR A 300 -5.11 -4.47 11.43
N TYR A 301 -5.25 -3.85 12.60
CA TYR A 301 -6.43 -3.04 12.94
C TYR A 301 -6.55 -1.80 12.06
N MET A 302 -5.44 -1.11 11.79
CA MET A 302 -5.42 0.09 10.95
C MET A 302 -5.80 -0.22 9.49
N GLY A 303 -5.37 -1.35 8.97
CA GLY A 303 -5.55 -1.77 7.59
C GLY A 303 -4.58 -1.13 6.59
N PRO A 304 -4.41 -1.75 5.41
CA PRO A 304 -3.32 -1.39 4.49
C PRO A 304 -3.51 -0.02 3.85
N LEU A 305 -4.74 0.41 3.53
CA LEU A 305 -4.98 1.72 2.92
C LEU A 305 -4.64 2.85 3.90
N ALA A 306 -5.15 2.78 5.14
CA ALA A 306 -4.89 3.80 6.15
C ALA A 306 -3.39 3.90 6.47
N LEU A 307 -2.71 2.77 6.59
CA LEU A 307 -1.27 2.74 6.83
C LEU A 307 -0.48 3.34 5.66
N ALA A 308 -0.80 2.98 4.41
CA ALA A 308 -0.14 3.54 3.23
C ALA A 308 -0.29 5.05 3.15
N LEU A 309 -1.52 5.56 3.29
CA LEU A 309 -1.81 7.00 3.24
C LEU A 309 -1.09 7.76 4.36
N LEU A 310 -1.09 7.21 5.58
CA LEU A 310 -0.37 7.80 6.70
C LEU A 310 1.14 7.82 6.46
N ALA A 311 1.71 6.70 5.97
CA ALA A 311 3.12 6.60 5.62
C ALA A 311 3.53 7.64 4.57
N PHE A 312 2.74 7.79 3.48
CA PHE A 312 3.01 8.78 2.44
C PHE A 312 2.91 10.22 2.98
N GLY A 313 1.98 10.48 3.90
CA GLY A 313 1.89 11.76 4.59
C GLY A 313 3.15 12.08 5.39
N ILE A 314 3.62 11.14 6.20
CA ILE A 314 4.83 11.28 7.03
C ILE A 314 6.08 11.41 6.17
N LEU A 315 6.26 10.52 5.18
CA LEU A 315 7.43 10.55 4.28
C LEU A 315 7.49 11.85 3.46
N THR A 316 6.34 12.35 2.98
CA THR A 316 6.26 13.64 2.29
C THR A 316 6.65 14.79 3.24
N GLY A 317 6.12 14.77 4.46
CA GLY A 317 6.47 15.75 5.49
C GLY A 317 7.96 15.75 5.79
N LEU A 318 8.55 14.56 6.00
CA LEU A 318 9.97 14.38 6.25
C LEU A 318 10.84 14.88 5.06
N ALA A 319 10.48 14.50 3.84
CA ALA A 319 11.17 14.96 2.64
C ALA A 319 11.16 16.49 2.49
N ASN A 320 10.01 17.13 2.78
CA ASN A 320 9.92 18.58 2.76
C ASN A 320 10.78 19.25 3.86
N VAL A 321 10.86 18.63 5.06
CA VAL A 321 11.75 19.10 6.14
C VAL A 321 13.23 19.00 5.72
N ILE A 322 13.63 17.88 5.12
CA ILE A 322 14.98 17.67 4.58
C ILE A 322 15.28 18.74 3.50
N GLN A 323 14.31 19.04 2.65
CA GLN A 323 14.47 20.07 1.62
C GLN A 323 14.58 21.48 2.20
N VAL A 324 13.82 21.79 3.25
CA VAL A 324 13.99 23.04 4.02
C VAL A 324 15.42 23.14 4.58
N GLY A 325 15.93 22.03 5.16
CA GLY A 325 17.32 21.93 5.59
C GLY A 325 18.31 22.21 4.46
N SER A 326 18.11 21.58 3.30
CA SER A 326 18.95 21.79 2.10
C SER A 326 18.98 23.25 1.65
N ILE A 327 17.84 23.93 1.62
CA ILE A 327 17.76 25.35 1.24
C ILE A 327 18.53 26.23 2.23
N ARG A 328 18.43 25.95 3.53
CA ARG A 328 19.10 26.72 4.57
C ARG A 328 20.62 26.53 4.59
N LEU A 329 21.06 25.30 4.42
CA LEU A 329 22.47 24.93 4.42
C LEU A 329 23.19 25.33 3.12
N GLY A 330 22.43 25.60 2.04
CA GLY A 330 22.99 25.95 0.74
C GLY A 330 23.51 24.77 -0.08
N PHE A 331 23.33 23.54 0.42
CA PHE A 331 23.67 22.31 -0.31
C PHE A 331 22.55 21.25 -0.17
N SER A 332 22.53 20.28 -1.08
CA SER A 332 21.51 19.23 -1.10
C SER A 332 21.76 18.18 -0.01
N VAL A 333 20.94 18.18 1.04
CA VAL A 333 20.97 17.13 2.08
C VAL A 333 20.55 15.78 1.48
N PHE A 334 19.66 15.76 0.49
CA PHE A 334 19.31 14.53 -0.23
C PHE A 334 20.51 13.88 -0.91
N PHE A 335 21.41 14.69 -1.48
CA PHE A 335 22.63 14.16 -2.09
C PHE A 335 23.52 13.48 -1.05
N ILE A 336 23.62 14.05 0.14
CA ILE A 336 24.39 13.45 1.24
C ILE A 336 23.73 12.15 1.70
N LEU A 337 22.40 12.14 1.87
CA LEU A 337 21.67 10.91 2.23
C LEU A 337 21.83 9.82 1.16
N TYR A 338 21.78 10.21 -0.12
CA TYR A 338 22.06 9.28 -1.22
C TYR A 338 23.48 8.73 -1.16
N LEU A 339 24.47 9.59 -0.91
CA LEU A 339 25.87 9.17 -0.77
C LEU A 339 26.05 8.22 0.42
N ILE A 340 25.41 8.50 1.56
CA ILE A 340 25.41 7.61 2.71
C ILE A 340 24.79 6.27 2.34
N ALA A 341 23.62 6.27 1.69
CA ALA A 341 22.96 5.03 1.25
C ALA A 341 23.82 4.23 0.27
N PHE A 342 24.52 4.90 -0.64
CA PHE A 342 25.46 4.28 -1.57
C PHE A 342 26.65 3.64 -0.82
N ILE A 343 27.26 4.36 0.13
CA ILE A 343 28.37 3.85 0.94
C ILE A 343 27.92 2.66 1.78
N VAL A 344 26.76 2.78 2.46
CA VAL A 344 26.20 1.70 3.26
C VAL A 344 25.94 0.46 2.40
N GLY A 345 25.32 0.63 1.21
CA GLY A 345 25.09 -0.45 0.28
C GLY A 345 26.37 -1.09 -0.27
N TYR A 346 27.44 -0.29 -0.43
CA TYR A 346 28.75 -0.80 -0.88
C TYR A 346 29.51 -1.55 0.22
N VAL A 347 29.50 -1.03 1.46
CA VAL A 347 30.22 -1.61 2.60
C VAL A 347 29.51 -2.83 3.17
N PHE A 348 28.18 -2.74 3.32
CA PHE A 348 27.32 -3.78 3.87
C PHE A 348 26.59 -4.55 2.75
N ARG A 349 27.31 -5.05 1.78
CA ARG A 349 26.88 -5.65 0.49
C ARG A 349 25.52 -6.34 0.45
N ASP A 350 24.98 -6.75 1.57
CA ASP A 350 23.67 -7.41 1.65
C ASP A 350 22.89 -6.93 2.88
N PRO A 351 22.05 -5.90 2.75
CA PRO A 351 21.15 -5.48 3.82
C PRO A 351 20.04 -6.53 4.11
N TYR A 352 19.83 -7.49 3.21
CA TYR A 352 18.82 -8.53 3.31
C TYR A 352 19.45 -9.90 3.46
N GLN A 353 20.31 -10.07 4.47
CA GLN A 353 20.95 -11.35 4.71
C GLN A 353 19.94 -12.48 4.94
N VAL A 354 20.17 -13.61 4.27
CA VAL A 354 19.41 -14.83 4.54
C VAL A 354 19.62 -15.22 6.00
N ARG A 355 18.52 -15.36 6.73
CA ARG A 355 18.56 -15.82 8.12
C ARG A 355 18.89 -17.30 8.14
N LEU A 356 20.11 -17.62 8.51
CA LEU A 356 20.56 -19.01 8.65
C LEU A 356 20.21 -19.51 10.04
N VAL A 357 19.64 -20.71 10.11
CA VAL A 357 19.54 -21.46 11.37
C VAL A 357 20.95 -21.95 11.71
N LYS A 358 21.59 -21.33 12.72
CA LYS A 358 23.00 -21.53 13.04
C LYS A 358 23.37 -22.97 13.45
N ASP A 359 22.40 -23.76 13.90
CA ASP A 359 22.64 -25.06 14.52
C ASP A 359 21.88 -26.23 13.87
N GLY A 360 21.50 -26.11 12.62
CA GLY A 360 20.80 -27.17 11.88
C GLY A 360 21.79 -28.23 11.37
N PRO A 361 21.57 -29.54 11.60
CA PRO A 361 22.44 -30.57 11.04
C PRO A 361 22.31 -30.56 9.51
N LYS A 362 23.42 -30.29 8.83
CA LYS A 362 23.55 -30.31 7.36
C LYS A 362 23.21 -31.68 6.72
N LYS A 363 23.00 -32.72 7.53
CA LYS A 363 22.83 -34.09 7.09
C LYS A 363 21.41 -34.51 6.70
N HIS A 364 20.35 -33.77 7.09
CA HIS A 364 18.98 -34.25 6.85
C HIS A 364 18.52 -34.13 5.39
N PHE A 365 19.11 -33.27 4.58
CA PHE A 365 18.70 -33.10 3.18
C PHE A 365 19.29 -34.16 2.23
N ALA A 366 20.28 -34.92 2.67
CA ALA A 366 20.94 -35.96 1.85
C ALA A 366 20.10 -37.23 1.66
N ASN A 367 19.09 -37.47 2.50
CA ASN A 367 18.33 -38.74 2.50
C ASN A 367 16.93 -38.62 1.86
N ARG A 368 16.67 -37.58 1.05
CA ARG A 368 15.43 -37.49 0.30
C ARG A 368 15.38 -38.58 -0.79
N PRO A 369 14.24 -39.24 -1.02
CA PRO A 369 14.11 -40.19 -2.11
C PRO A 369 14.25 -39.52 -3.47
N THR A 370 14.78 -40.24 -4.45
CA THR A 370 14.73 -39.75 -5.83
C THR A 370 13.28 -39.74 -6.34
N PRO A 371 12.93 -38.95 -7.35
CA PRO A 371 11.58 -38.91 -7.91
C PRO A 371 11.07 -40.31 -8.30
N ARG A 372 11.93 -41.15 -8.88
CA ARG A 372 11.56 -42.51 -9.28
C ARG A 372 11.18 -43.39 -8.07
N VAL A 373 11.96 -43.32 -7.00
CA VAL A 373 11.68 -44.08 -5.76
C VAL A 373 10.39 -43.55 -5.10
N TYR A 374 10.22 -42.25 -5.07
CA TYR A 374 9.01 -41.62 -4.49
C TYR A 374 7.74 -42.02 -5.24
N VAL A 375 7.77 -41.96 -6.58
CA VAL A 375 6.61 -42.32 -7.44
C VAL A 375 6.29 -43.80 -7.28
N ALA A 376 7.29 -44.69 -7.19
CA ALA A 376 7.05 -46.10 -6.92
C ALA A 376 6.33 -46.30 -5.58
N SER A 377 6.84 -45.69 -4.50
CA SER A 377 6.23 -45.77 -3.16
C SER A 377 4.82 -45.15 -3.13
N TRP A 378 4.62 -44.06 -3.88
CA TRP A 378 3.31 -43.41 -4.03
C TRP A 378 2.29 -44.33 -4.71
N LEU A 379 2.70 -45.02 -5.78
CA LEU A 379 1.88 -46.02 -6.49
C LEU A 379 1.59 -47.23 -5.60
N ASP A 380 2.60 -47.79 -4.94
CA ASP A 380 2.41 -48.97 -4.08
C ASP A 380 1.34 -48.72 -3.01
N LYS A 381 1.36 -47.56 -2.37
CA LYS A 381 0.33 -47.18 -1.37
C LYS A 381 -1.07 -47.06 -1.94
N ARG A 382 -1.23 -46.80 -3.21
CA ARG A 382 -2.52 -46.65 -3.89
C ARG A 382 -3.00 -47.93 -4.56
N LEU A 383 -2.08 -48.82 -4.91
CA LEU A 383 -2.43 -50.11 -5.52
C LEU A 383 -3.36 -50.94 -4.64
N GLU A 384 -3.15 -50.96 -3.33
CA GLU A 384 -4.02 -51.66 -2.41
C GLU A 384 -5.43 -51.02 -2.38
N LYS A 385 -5.50 -49.69 -2.31
CA LYS A 385 -6.78 -48.93 -2.39
C LYS A 385 -7.51 -49.20 -3.73
N ILE A 386 -6.76 -49.21 -4.84
CA ILE A 386 -7.30 -49.45 -6.18
C ILE A 386 -7.85 -50.86 -6.28
N ARG A 387 -7.18 -51.86 -5.74
CA ARG A 387 -7.60 -53.25 -5.74
C ARG A 387 -8.83 -53.48 -4.88
N LEU A 388 -8.97 -52.81 -3.76
CA LEU A 388 -10.08 -52.93 -2.83
C LEU A 388 -11.34 -52.12 -3.26
N ASN A 389 -11.19 -51.17 -4.15
CA ASN A 389 -12.28 -50.34 -4.63
C ASN A 389 -12.94 -51.03 -5.84
N GLU A 390 -14.21 -51.44 -5.69
CA GLU A 390 -15.01 -52.13 -6.74
C GLU A 390 -15.07 -51.36 -8.06
N LYS A 391 -15.03 -50.02 -8.01
CA LYS A 391 -14.99 -49.14 -9.18
C LYS A 391 -13.81 -49.44 -10.11
N TYR A 392 -12.63 -49.67 -9.53
CA TYR A 392 -11.37 -49.92 -10.29
C TYR A 392 -11.12 -51.43 -10.49
N ALA A 393 -11.51 -52.26 -9.54
CA ALA A 393 -11.31 -53.72 -9.59
C ALA A 393 -12.03 -54.37 -10.78
N SER A 394 -13.14 -53.79 -11.26
CA SER A 394 -13.87 -54.27 -12.43
C SER A 394 -13.15 -54.04 -13.76
N GLY A 395 -12.06 -53.29 -13.79
CA GLY A 395 -11.31 -52.90 -14.99
C GLY A 395 -12.09 -51.96 -15.94
N ARG A 396 -13.23 -51.43 -15.49
CA ARG A 396 -14.06 -50.51 -16.29
C ARG A 396 -13.64 -49.05 -16.15
N ASP A 397 -12.99 -48.69 -15.04
CA ASP A 397 -12.55 -47.32 -14.76
C ASP A 397 -11.02 -47.23 -14.61
N THR A 398 -10.49 -46.07 -15.01
CA THR A 398 -9.08 -45.73 -14.87
C THR A 398 -8.85 -44.97 -13.55
N PHE A 399 -7.71 -45.19 -12.92
CA PHE A 399 -7.29 -44.37 -11.79
C PHE A 399 -6.62 -43.11 -12.31
N ASP A 400 -7.29 -41.96 -12.14
CA ASP A 400 -6.77 -40.68 -12.60
C ASP A 400 -5.62 -40.19 -11.70
N VAL A 401 -4.56 -39.65 -12.30
CA VAL A 401 -3.43 -39.06 -11.62
C VAL A 401 -3.33 -37.58 -11.95
N TYR A 402 -3.37 -36.74 -10.91
CA TYR A 402 -3.34 -35.29 -11.06
C TYR A 402 -1.97 -34.70 -10.73
N ILE A 403 -1.57 -33.71 -11.52
CA ILE A 403 -0.46 -32.81 -11.25
C ILE A 403 -1.06 -31.40 -11.14
N VAL A 404 -0.89 -30.80 -9.97
CA VAL A 404 -1.42 -29.47 -9.67
C VAL A 404 -0.34 -28.43 -9.93
N LEU A 405 -0.65 -27.45 -10.78
CA LEU A 405 0.23 -26.31 -11.08
C LEU A 405 -0.47 -25.02 -10.69
N SER A 406 0.15 -24.23 -9.81
CA SER A 406 -0.44 -23.01 -9.26
C SER A 406 0.38 -21.78 -9.62
N ASN A 407 -0.24 -20.81 -10.28
CA ASN A 407 0.41 -19.55 -10.64
C ASN A 407 0.53 -18.59 -9.44
N GLY A 408 1.48 -17.65 -9.52
CA GLY A 408 1.60 -16.54 -8.59
C GLY A 408 0.43 -15.55 -8.72
N GLY A 409 0.27 -14.69 -7.72
CA GLY A 409 -0.78 -13.68 -7.65
C GLY A 409 -1.07 -13.24 -6.20
N ALA A 410 -0.02 -13.18 -5.38
CA ALA A 410 -0.09 -12.84 -3.96
C ALA A 410 -1.10 -13.71 -3.18
N SER A 411 -1.75 -13.15 -2.14
CA SER A 411 -2.72 -13.87 -1.29
C SER A 411 -3.96 -14.34 -2.05
N ARG A 412 -4.37 -13.63 -3.12
CA ARG A 412 -5.51 -14.06 -3.97
C ARG A 412 -5.27 -15.41 -4.63
N ALA A 413 -4.10 -15.59 -5.24
CA ALA A 413 -3.76 -16.86 -5.87
C ALA A 413 -3.64 -17.98 -4.81
N GLY A 414 -3.06 -17.69 -3.64
CA GLY A 414 -3.00 -18.64 -2.53
C GLY A 414 -4.38 -19.07 -2.06
N LYS A 415 -5.27 -18.10 -1.79
CA LYS A 415 -6.65 -18.36 -1.39
C LYS A 415 -7.41 -19.17 -2.45
N TRP A 416 -7.32 -18.75 -3.72
CA TRP A 416 -7.98 -19.45 -4.82
C TRP A 416 -7.52 -20.91 -4.92
N THR A 417 -6.20 -21.12 -5.01
CA THR A 417 -5.61 -22.45 -5.11
C THR A 417 -6.06 -23.35 -3.96
N THR A 418 -5.86 -22.88 -2.72
CA THR A 418 -6.23 -23.69 -1.54
C THR A 418 -7.71 -23.94 -1.46
N SER A 419 -8.56 -22.95 -1.78
CA SER A 419 -10.01 -23.10 -1.76
C SER A 419 -10.51 -24.14 -2.74
N VAL A 420 -9.98 -24.15 -3.98
CA VAL A 420 -10.34 -25.14 -4.99
C VAL A 420 -9.93 -26.54 -4.54
N LEU A 421 -8.68 -26.71 -4.11
CA LEU A 421 -8.16 -28.00 -3.66
C LEU A 421 -8.88 -28.51 -2.41
N SER A 422 -9.14 -27.62 -1.45
CA SER A 422 -9.88 -27.94 -0.22
C SER A 422 -11.32 -28.37 -0.52
N HIS A 423 -11.99 -27.64 -1.41
CA HIS A 423 -13.36 -27.99 -1.81
C HIS A 423 -13.43 -29.36 -2.50
N LEU A 424 -12.51 -29.64 -3.44
CA LEU A 424 -12.44 -30.94 -4.09
C LEU A 424 -12.16 -32.06 -3.10
N GLN A 425 -11.27 -31.82 -2.12
CA GLN A 425 -10.98 -32.77 -1.07
C GLN A 425 -12.20 -33.02 -0.18
N ASP A 426 -12.87 -31.99 0.28
CA ASP A 426 -14.05 -32.11 1.15
C ASP A 426 -15.20 -32.84 0.45
N VAL A 427 -15.51 -32.51 -0.82
CA VAL A 427 -16.54 -33.16 -1.62
C VAL A 427 -16.21 -34.63 -1.85
N SER A 428 -14.95 -34.96 -2.19
CA SER A 428 -14.55 -36.37 -2.40
C SER A 428 -14.64 -37.18 -1.11
N ARG A 429 -14.21 -36.62 0.03
CA ARG A 429 -14.31 -37.26 1.35
C ARG A 429 -15.76 -37.54 1.75
N GLN A 430 -16.68 -36.63 1.46
CA GLN A 430 -18.12 -36.84 1.74
C GLN A 430 -18.72 -37.90 0.84
N ARG A 431 -18.33 -37.96 -0.43
CA ARG A 431 -18.85 -38.93 -1.40
C ARG A 431 -18.30 -40.33 -1.19
N ASN A 432 -16.98 -40.42 -1.03
CA ASN A 432 -16.29 -41.70 -0.85
C ASN A 432 -15.01 -41.51 0.01
N PRO A 433 -15.09 -41.75 1.32
CA PRO A 433 -13.94 -41.61 2.22
C PRO A 433 -12.74 -42.52 1.87
N ALA A 434 -12.98 -43.61 1.11
CA ALA A 434 -11.94 -44.54 0.68
C ALA A 434 -11.19 -44.07 -0.59
N ASP A 435 -11.74 -43.09 -1.34
CA ASP A 435 -11.22 -42.63 -2.62
C ASP A 435 -11.26 -41.09 -2.67
N LYS A 436 -10.33 -40.46 -1.98
CA LYS A 436 -10.29 -39.02 -1.78
C LYS A 436 -9.51 -38.35 -2.90
N PHE A 437 -9.86 -37.10 -3.24
CA PHE A 437 -9.16 -36.29 -4.25
C PHE A 437 -7.64 -36.22 -4.01
N GLY A 438 -7.20 -36.02 -2.76
CA GLY A 438 -5.77 -35.97 -2.40
C GLY A 438 -5.00 -37.28 -2.69
N ASP A 439 -5.70 -38.43 -2.74
CA ASP A 439 -5.09 -39.73 -3.10
C ASP A 439 -4.68 -39.80 -4.58
N HIS A 440 -5.32 -38.99 -5.43
CA HIS A 440 -5.05 -38.92 -6.86
C HIS A 440 -3.94 -37.91 -7.23
N ILE A 441 -3.54 -37.05 -6.30
CA ILE A 441 -2.53 -36.04 -6.58
C ILE A 441 -1.13 -36.66 -6.47
N LEU A 442 -0.39 -36.68 -7.57
CA LEU A 442 1.01 -37.13 -7.60
C LEU A 442 1.96 -36.01 -7.19
N ALA A 443 1.73 -34.81 -7.70
CA ALA A 443 2.61 -33.67 -7.46
C ALA A 443 1.85 -32.34 -7.40
N ILE A 444 2.37 -31.44 -6.57
CA ILE A 444 1.87 -30.07 -6.43
C ILE A 444 3.06 -29.12 -6.62
N ALA A 445 2.97 -28.22 -7.58
CA ALA A 445 4.00 -27.21 -7.85
C ALA A 445 3.38 -25.83 -7.95
N GLY A 446 4.09 -24.81 -7.49
CA GLY A 446 3.56 -23.46 -7.55
C GLY A 446 4.63 -22.39 -7.47
N ALA A 447 4.20 -21.15 -7.81
CA ALA A 447 5.02 -19.95 -7.71
C ALA A 447 4.33 -18.93 -6.79
N SER A 448 5.13 -18.19 -5.99
CA SER A 448 4.66 -17.08 -5.14
C SER A 448 3.43 -17.46 -4.29
N GLY A 449 2.33 -16.69 -4.38
CA GLY A 449 1.09 -16.98 -3.66
C GLY A 449 0.51 -18.38 -3.92
N GLY A 450 0.63 -18.89 -5.15
CA GLY A 450 0.25 -20.26 -5.47
C GLY A 450 1.05 -21.30 -4.67
N SER A 451 2.35 -21.07 -4.44
CA SER A 451 3.16 -21.92 -3.54
C SER A 451 2.66 -21.86 -2.10
N VAL A 452 2.27 -20.68 -1.60
CA VAL A 452 1.69 -20.54 -0.25
C VAL A 452 0.39 -21.33 -0.14
N GLY A 453 -0.47 -21.24 -1.15
CA GLY A 453 -1.71 -22.03 -1.22
C GLY A 453 -1.45 -23.53 -1.25
N ASN A 454 -0.49 -23.98 -2.04
CA ASN A 454 -0.07 -25.38 -2.12
C ASN A 454 0.48 -25.87 -0.78
N CYS A 455 1.30 -25.06 -0.10
CA CYS A 455 1.82 -25.39 1.24
C CYS A 455 0.70 -25.52 2.26
N ALA A 456 -0.29 -24.61 2.23
CA ALA A 456 -1.44 -24.68 3.12
C ALA A 456 -2.25 -25.96 2.89
N PHE A 457 -2.59 -26.28 1.64
CA PHE A 457 -3.31 -27.51 1.31
C PHE A 457 -2.50 -28.76 1.67
N TYR A 458 -1.20 -28.79 1.38
CA TYR A 458 -0.32 -29.90 1.75
C TYR A 458 -0.26 -30.08 3.27
N SER A 459 -0.22 -28.99 4.03
CA SER A 459 -0.24 -29.02 5.49
C SER A 459 -1.54 -29.62 6.04
N LEU A 460 -2.68 -29.32 5.42
CA LEU A 460 -3.97 -29.93 5.77
C LEU A 460 -3.98 -31.44 5.45
N LEU A 461 -3.45 -31.86 4.31
CA LEU A 461 -3.28 -33.29 3.99
C LEU A 461 -2.39 -33.98 5.02
N LYS A 462 -1.33 -33.32 5.45
CA LYS A 462 -0.42 -33.83 6.50
C LYS A 462 -1.11 -33.93 7.85
N ALA A 463 -1.94 -32.94 8.20
CA ALA A 463 -2.70 -32.95 9.44
C ALA A 463 -3.74 -34.10 9.46
N GLU A 464 -4.42 -34.31 8.35
CA GLU A 464 -5.33 -35.48 8.21
C GLU A 464 -4.56 -36.80 8.33
N LEU A 465 -3.43 -36.94 7.63
CA LEU A 465 -2.61 -38.15 7.64
C LEU A 465 -2.06 -38.48 9.04
N SER A 466 -1.72 -37.46 9.82
CA SER A 466 -1.17 -37.60 11.17
C SER A 466 -2.21 -37.64 12.28
N ASP A 467 -3.50 -37.68 11.92
CA ASP A 467 -4.61 -37.66 12.88
C ASP A 467 -4.56 -36.48 13.85
N ASP A 468 -4.14 -35.30 13.38
CA ASP A 468 -4.00 -34.11 14.22
C ASP A 468 -5.33 -33.75 14.90
N PRO A 469 -5.37 -33.62 16.24
CA PRO A 469 -6.62 -33.31 16.96
C PRO A 469 -7.28 -32.01 16.48
N SER A 470 -6.47 -30.97 16.19
CA SER A 470 -6.99 -29.67 15.74
C SER A 470 -7.65 -29.74 14.36
N PHE A 471 -7.23 -30.69 13.50
CA PHE A 471 -7.91 -30.96 12.25
C PHE A 471 -9.23 -31.72 12.47
N LYS A 472 -9.23 -32.72 13.38
CA LYS A 472 -10.43 -33.52 13.68
C LYS A 472 -11.56 -32.72 14.26
N ASP A 473 -11.27 -31.70 15.09
CA ASP A 473 -12.26 -30.85 15.75
C ASP A 473 -13.14 -30.08 14.74
N ARG A 474 -12.57 -29.63 13.63
CA ARG A 474 -13.31 -28.93 12.55
C ARG A 474 -13.75 -29.86 11.41
N GLY A 475 -12.94 -30.81 11.06
CA GLY A 475 -13.22 -31.90 10.15
C GLY A 475 -13.30 -31.55 8.67
N ASP A 476 -13.12 -30.29 8.25
CA ASP A 476 -13.12 -29.89 6.84
C ASP A 476 -11.92 -29.01 6.46
N TYR A 477 -11.51 -29.08 5.19
CA TYR A 477 -10.40 -28.32 4.62
C TYR A 477 -10.79 -26.86 4.34
N SER A 478 -12.03 -26.66 3.92
CA SER A 478 -12.54 -25.36 3.47
C SER A 478 -12.60 -24.34 4.59
N SER A 479 -12.96 -24.73 5.82
CA SER A 479 -13.01 -23.83 6.97
C SER A 479 -11.60 -23.38 7.40
N HIS A 480 -10.63 -24.31 7.45
CA HIS A 480 -9.23 -23.96 7.72
C HIS A 480 -8.67 -22.99 6.67
N THR A 481 -8.92 -23.26 5.39
CA THR A 481 -8.51 -22.40 4.28
C THR A 481 -9.11 -20.99 4.41
N ARG A 482 -10.42 -20.92 4.69
CA ARG A 482 -11.10 -19.63 4.86
C ARG A 482 -10.49 -18.83 6.00
N ASP A 483 -10.31 -19.40 7.17
CA ASP A 483 -9.79 -18.72 8.34
C ASP A 483 -8.34 -18.27 8.15
N PHE A 484 -7.51 -19.10 7.51
CA PHE A 484 -6.13 -18.74 7.19
C PHE A 484 -6.06 -17.51 6.28
N PHE A 485 -6.74 -17.56 5.13
CA PHE A 485 -6.71 -16.47 4.15
C PHE A 485 -7.61 -15.27 4.48
N HIS A 486 -8.40 -15.35 5.56
CA HIS A 486 -9.10 -14.19 6.11
C HIS A 486 -8.17 -13.30 6.96
N SER A 487 -6.91 -13.67 7.09
CA SER A 487 -5.89 -12.91 7.80
C SER A 487 -5.27 -11.85 6.90
N ASP A 488 -4.87 -10.74 7.50
CA ASP A 488 -4.19 -9.64 6.79
C ASP A 488 -2.68 -9.92 6.72
N PHE A 489 -2.21 -10.39 5.58
CA PHE A 489 -0.79 -10.62 5.32
C PHE A 489 -0.06 -9.40 4.75
N LEU A 490 -0.77 -8.30 4.49
CA LEU A 490 -0.22 -7.16 3.78
C LEU A 490 0.16 -5.99 4.70
N THR A 491 -0.70 -5.61 5.65
CA THR A 491 -0.56 -4.32 6.33
C THR A 491 0.75 -4.22 7.12
N PHE A 492 1.08 -5.21 7.93
CA PHE A 492 2.33 -5.18 8.70
C PHE A 492 3.58 -5.29 7.82
N THR A 493 3.51 -6.11 6.77
CA THR A 493 4.56 -6.22 5.74
C THR A 493 4.81 -4.87 5.05
N LEU A 494 3.73 -4.15 4.69
CA LEU A 494 3.80 -2.81 4.11
C LEU A 494 4.40 -1.79 5.10
N GLY A 495 4.04 -1.88 6.38
CA GLY A 495 4.61 -1.03 7.42
C GLY A 495 6.12 -1.20 7.55
N ARG A 496 6.61 -2.44 7.53
CA ARG A 496 8.04 -2.73 7.56
C ARG A 496 8.77 -2.29 6.30
N PHE A 497 8.15 -2.46 5.14
CA PHE A 497 8.68 -1.96 3.86
C PHE A 497 8.84 -0.44 3.85
N LEU A 498 7.81 0.30 4.28
CA LEU A 498 7.83 1.77 4.28
C LEU A 498 8.59 2.38 5.48
N GLY A 499 8.95 1.61 6.49
CA GLY A 499 9.68 2.06 7.67
C GLY A 499 11.10 1.49 7.73
N PRO A 500 11.32 0.35 8.42
CA PRO A 500 12.63 -0.25 8.63
C PRO A 500 13.45 -0.46 7.36
N ASP A 501 12.82 -0.95 6.28
CA ASP A 501 13.53 -1.22 5.02
C ASP A 501 14.11 0.06 4.40
N LEU A 502 13.40 1.20 4.49
CA LEU A 502 13.91 2.48 4.01
C LEU A 502 15.06 3.00 4.89
N ILE A 503 14.95 2.83 6.21
CA ILE A 503 15.97 3.33 7.16
C ILE A 503 17.24 2.50 7.07
N ARG A 504 17.15 1.21 6.81
CA ARG A 504 18.30 0.28 6.72
C ARG A 504 19.32 0.71 5.66
N HIS A 505 18.87 1.34 4.58
CA HIS A 505 19.79 1.90 3.56
C HIS A 505 20.60 3.10 4.05
N LEU A 506 20.16 3.78 5.10
CA LEU A 506 20.89 4.92 5.68
C LEU A 506 21.68 4.51 6.92
N VAL A 507 21.14 3.60 7.71
CA VAL A 507 21.74 3.14 8.97
C VAL A 507 21.62 1.61 9.01
N PRO A 508 22.74 0.87 9.00
CA PRO A 508 22.75 -0.59 9.00
C PRO A 508 22.38 -1.16 10.38
N ILE A 509 21.13 -0.97 10.78
CA ILE A 509 20.58 -1.51 12.03
C ILE A 509 19.93 -2.87 11.72
N ASP A 510 20.22 -3.86 12.56
CA ASP A 510 19.56 -5.16 12.50
C ASP A 510 18.13 -5.03 13.07
N MET A 511 17.17 -4.87 12.16
CA MET A 511 15.74 -4.83 12.45
C MET A 511 15.02 -5.79 11.52
N ASP A 512 13.96 -6.42 12.05
CA ASP A 512 13.09 -7.25 11.23
C ASP A 512 12.57 -6.45 10.02
N ASP A 513 12.78 -7.01 8.85
CA ASP A 513 12.37 -6.45 7.57
C ASP A 513 10.95 -6.89 7.15
N ARG A 514 10.55 -6.53 5.94
CA ARG A 514 9.27 -6.96 5.37
C ARG A 514 9.14 -8.48 5.22
N ALA A 515 10.27 -9.21 5.01
CA ALA A 515 10.25 -10.67 4.88
C ALA A 515 9.95 -11.31 6.24
N ALA A 516 10.63 -10.86 7.31
CA ALA A 516 10.34 -11.27 8.68
C ALA A 516 8.90 -10.95 9.10
N ALA A 517 8.37 -9.80 8.66
CA ALA A 517 6.98 -9.44 8.90
C ALA A 517 6.01 -10.42 8.23
N LEU A 518 6.23 -10.77 6.96
CA LEU A 518 5.39 -11.73 6.24
C LEU A 518 5.44 -13.12 6.88
N GLU A 519 6.62 -13.60 7.23
CA GLU A 519 6.79 -14.87 7.97
C GLU A 519 5.99 -14.85 9.28
N SER A 520 6.11 -13.78 10.06
CA SER A 520 5.37 -13.62 11.32
C SER A 520 3.85 -13.61 11.12
N LEU A 521 3.36 -13.09 10.01
CA LEU A 521 1.93 -13.09 9.69
C LEU A 521 1.43 -14.46 9.26
N LEU A 522 2.21 -15.22 8.50
CA LEU A 522 1.87 -16.59 8.10
C LEU A 522 1.78 -17.55 9.31
N THR A 523 2.56 -17.31 10.36
CA THR A 523 2.53 -18.11 11.60
C THR A 523 1.54 -17.59 12.65
N ARG A 524 0.84 -16.47 12.38
CA ARG A 524 -0.14 -15.83 13.28
C ARG A 524 -1.46 -15.53 12.57
N SER A 525 -1.84 -16.37 11.65
CA SER A 525 -3.14 -16.29 10.97
C SER A 525 -4.30 -16.60 11.94
N ARG A 526 -5.52 -16.47 11.46
CA ARG A 526 -6.71 -16.86 12.23
C ARG A 526 -6.88 -18.38 12.38
N ASP A 527 -6.11 -19.18 11.65
CA ASP A 527 -6.15 -20.64 11.72
C ASP A 527 -4.99 -21.20 12.55
N PRO A 528 -5.23 -21.70 13.78
CA PRO A 528 -4.17 -22.21 14.65
C PRO A 528 -3.48 -23.47 14.10
N LEU A 529 -4.21 -24.28 13.32
CA LEU A 529 -3.64 -25.49 12.73
C LEU A 529 -2.59 -25.15 11.68
N LEU A 530 -2.94 -24.30 10.72
CA LEU A 530 -1.99 -23.87 9.69
C LEU A 530 -0.84 -23.06 10.29
N ASN A 531 -1.08 -22.23 11.32
CA ASN A 531 -0.01 -21.56 12.06
C ASN A 531 1.04 -22.53 12.57
N LYS A 532 0.62 -23.64 13.19
CA LYS A 532 1.52 -24.69 13.67
C LYS A 532 2.38 -25.27 12.55
N TYR A 533 1.78 -25.56 11.39
CA TYR A 533 2.52 -26.15 10.26
C TYR A 533 3.45 -25.14 9.57
N PHE A 534 3.04 -23.87 9.45
CA PHE A 534 3.91 -22.81 8.90
C PHE A 534 5.06 -22.42 9.84
N ASP A 535 4.92 -22.63 11.15
CA ASP A 535 6.00 -22.45 12.15
C ASP A 535 6.92 -23.66 12.28
N SER A 536 6.53 -24.81 11.69
CA SER A 536 7.29 -26.05 11.77
C SER A 536 8.44 -26.06 10.77
N LYS A 537 9.48 -26.87 11.07
CA LYS A 537 10.55 -27.11 10.12
C LYS A 537 10.01 -27.86 8.90
N VAL A 538 10.47 -27.49 7.72
CA VAL A 538 10.11 -28.14 6.44
C VAL A 538 10.33 -29.66 6.50
N THR A 539 11.39 -30.12 7.18
CA THR A 539 11.71 -31.54 7.37
C THR A 539 10.65 -32.31 8.16
N ASP A 540 9.92 -31.62 9.04
CA ASP A 540 8.91 -32.26 9.90
C ASP A 540 7.55 -32.32 9.19
N VAL A 541 7.31 -31.39 8.27
CA VAL A 541 6.08 -31.31 7.47
C VAL A 541 6.14 -32.23 6.27
N PHE A 542 7.28 -32.33 5.59
CA PHE A 542 7.43 -33.12 4.38
C PHE A 542 7.22 -34.62 4.62
N ASP A 543 6.50 -35.26 3.72
CA ASP A 543 6.39 -36.72 3.64
C ASP A 543 7.42 -37.25 2.65
N TYR A 544 8.19 -38.23 3.09
CA TYR A 544 9.19 -38.92 2.27
C TYR A 544 8.80 -40.37 1.92
N THR A 545 7.61 -40.78 2.36
CA THR A 545 7.12 -42.15 2.26
C THR A 545 6.21 -42.41 1.06
N GLY A 546 5.82 -41.35 0.33
CA GLY A 546 4.86 -41.43 -0.76
C GLY A 546 3.40 -41.46 -0.31
N ALA A 547 3.10 -41.16 0.95
CA ALA A 547 1.72 -41.05 1.42
C ALA A 547 1.03 -39.76 0.91
N LEU A 548 1.80 -38.66 0.81
CA LEU A 548 1.34 -37.36 0.32
C LEU A 548 1.84 -37.11 -1.12
N PRO A 549 1.37 -36.04 -1.79
CA PRO A 549 1.93 -35.61 -3.08
C PRO A 549 3.39 -35.18 -2.97
N ILE A 550 4.14 -35.19 -4.08
CA ILE A 550 5.42 -34.47 -4.17
C ILE A 550 5.12 -32.97 -4.09
N LEU A 551 5.73 -32.25 -3.17
CA LEU A 551 5.63 -30.80 -3.07
C LEU A 551 6.86 -30.12 -3.68
N TYR A 552 6.62 -29.20 -4.61
CA TYR A 552 7.62 -28.34 -5.22
C TYR A 552 7.32 -26.87 -4.86
N ILE A 553 8.22 -26.23 -4.13
CA ILE A 553 8.16 -24.80 -3.80
C ILE A 553 9.22 -24.10 -4.63
N THR A 554 8.78 -23.27 -5.58
CA THR A 554 9.70 -22.51 -6.43
C THR A 554 10.12 -21.21 -5.77
N SER A 555 11.37 -20.85 -5.93
CA SER A 555 11.96 -19.60 -5.49
C SER A 555 12.90 -19.05 -6.56
N THR A 556 13.36 -17.82 -6.37
CA THR A 556 14.36 -17.20 -7.25
C THR A 556 15.55 -16.79 -6.39
N LYS A 557 16.73 -17.17 -6.80
CA LYS A 557 17.98 -16.80 -6.15
C LYS A 557 18.27 -15.32 -6.42
N VAL A 558 18.56 -14.57 -5.39
CA VAL A 558 18.71 -13.10 -5.49
C VAL A 558 19.97 -12.71 -6.25
N ASP A 559 21.07 -13.49 -6.10
CA ASP A 559 22.38 -13.13 -6.66
C ASP A 559 22.46 -13.20 -8.18
N ASP A 560 21.80 -14.18 -8.79
CA ASP A 560 21.94 -14.50 -10.21
C ASP A 560 20.61 -14.68 -10.96
N GLY A 561 19.48 -14.58 -10.25
CA GLY A 561 18.15 -14.76 -10.83
C GLY A 561 17.80 -16.22 -11.18
N MET A 562 18.67 -17.17 -10.83
CA MET A 562 18.42 -18.58 -11.12
C MET A 562 17.26 -19.14 -10.30
N PRO A 563 16.45 -20.05 -10.87
CA PRO A 563 15.37 -20.70 -10.14
C PRO A 563 15.93 -21.58 -9.02
N GLY A 564 15.40 -21.38 -7.81
CA GLY A 564 15.60 -22.27 -6.68
C GLY A 564 14.39 -23.19 -6.50
N LEU A 565 14.60 -24.42 -6.07
CA LEU A 565 13.53 -25.38 -5.84
C LEU A 565 13.72 -26.11 -4.51
N ILE A 566 12.70 -25.99 -3.65
CA ILE A 566 12.58 -26.79 -2.43
C ILE A 566 11.59 -27.91 -2.72
N SER A 567 11.98 -29.16 -2.47
CA SER A 567 11.15 -30.31 -2.81
C SER A 567 11.25 -31.44 -1.79
N THR A 568 10.19 -32.24 -1.69
CA THR A 568 10.16 -33.49 -0.93
C THR A 568 11.04 -34.59 -1.55
N VAL A 569 11.45 -34.45 -2.81
CA VAL A 569 12.33 -35.38 -3.53
C VAL A 569 13.68 -34.75 -3.84
N GLN A 570 14.71 -35.60 -3.97
CA GLN A 570 16.04 -35.17 -4.38
C GLN A 570 16.08 -35.06 -5.91
N LEU A 571 16.29 -33.86 -6.42
CA LEU A 571 16.57 -33.65 -7.84
C LEU A 571 18.07 -33.64 -8.05
N SER A 572 18.58 -34.45 -8.99
CA SER A 572 19.96 -34.37 -9.47
C SER A 572 20.00 -33.22 -10.49
N VAL A 573 20.74 -32.17 -10.17
CA VAL A 573 21.16 -31.20 -11.19
C VAL A 573 22.38 -31.86 -11.86
N ASP A 574 22.26 -32.25 -13.13
CA ASP A 574 23.40 -32.67 -13.91
C ASP A 574 24.40 -31.52 -13.98
N SER A 575 25.55 -31.70 -13.33
CA SER A 575 26.61 -30.68 -13.22
C SER A 575 27.25 -30.30 -14.56
N LYS A 576 26.76 -30.83 -15.67
CA LYS A 576 27.26 -30.55 -17.03
C LYS A 576 26.63 -29.34 -17.72
N GLU A 577 25.49 -28.84 -17.22
CA GLU A 577 24.82 -27.65 -17.82
C GLU A 577 25.14 -26.33 -17.11
N THR A 578 25.93 -26.33 -16.03
CA THR A 578 26.28 -25.09 -15.31
C THR A 578 27.59 -24.44 -15.78
N THR A 579 28.15 -24.84 -16.93
CA THR A 579 29.35 -24.25 -17.53
C THR A 579 29.10 -23.76 -18.96
N SER A 580 28.09 -22.87 -19.11
CA SER A 580 28.03 -22.05 -20.33
C SER A 580 27.58 -20.64 -20.00
#